data_7873479e4e7fd4e7cc2aaa719da95b50
#
_entry.id   7873479e4e7fd4e7cc2aaa719da95b50
#
_cell.length_a   1.000
_cell.length_b   1.000
_cell.length_c   1.000
_cell.angle_alpha   90.00
_cell.angle_beta   90.00
_cell.angle_gamma   90.00
#
_symmetry.space_group_name_H-M   'P 1'
#
loop_
_entity.id
_entity.type
_entity.pdbx_description
1 polymer ?
#
loop_
_entity_poly.entity_id
_entity_poly.type
_entity_poly.pdbx_seq_one_letter_code
_entity_poly.pdbx_strand_id
1 'polypeptide(L)'
;MSYKSILIDQLTACYNDKSWFLPLADILEDLTVAEAVTENGNNQTIWSIVNHLIYWNETWLERFKEGEFILNNAINNDETFSLTQDQLNDVGWKGTLNRLENVFSNWRVVLEETDESKLTKQLPEYFNAPWWGVVSNLSIHNAYHIGQIMLLKKQIRVR
;
A
#
# COMPACT_ATOMS: atom_id res chain seq x y z
N MET A 1 10.26 23.69 -1.07
CA MET A 1 9.60 22.40 -0.81
C MET A 1 9.04 21.93 -2.13
N SER A 2 9.39 20.72 -2.58
CA SER A 2 8.97 20.19 -3.88
C SER A 2 7.86 19.15 -3.68
N TYR A 3 7.05 18.89 -4.72
CA TYR A 3 6.06 17.80 -4.68
C TYR A 3 6.74 16.48 -4.34
N LYS A 4 7.90 16.21 -4.94
CA LYS A 4 8.71 15.02 -4.71
C LYS A 4 8.99 14.80 -3.22
N SER A 5 9.49 15.81 -2.51
CA SER A 5 9.84 15.68 -1.10
C SER A 5 8.62 15.38 -0.22
N ILE A 6 7.47 15.99 -0.51
CA ILE A 6 6.22 15.72 0.20
C ILE A 6 5.75 14.28 -0.03
N LEU A 7 5.78 13.81 -1.28
CA LEU A 7 5.33 12.47 -1.63
C LEU A 7 6.20 11.37 -1.02
N ILE A 8 7.52 11.58 -1.01
CA ILE A 8 8.46 10.66 -0.35
C ILE A 8 8.18 10.61 1.15
N ASP A 9 8.02 11.77 1.80
CA ASP A 9 7.70 11.88 3.23
C ASP A 9 6.39 11.13 3.56
N GLN A 10 5.32 11.33 2.78
CA GLN A 10 4.05 10.65 2.98
C GLN A 10 4.15 9.13 2.82
N LEU A 11 4.86 8.64 1.80
CA LEU A 11 5.02 7.20 1.57
C LEU A 11 5.91 6.54 2.64
N THR A 12 6.99 7.19 3.05
CA THR A 12 7.85 6.66 4.12
C THR A 12 7.15 6.67 5.48
N ALA A 13 6.35 7.69 5.78
CA ALA A 13 5.51 7.73 6.97
C ALA A 13 4.49 6.58 7.02
N CYS A 14 3.95 6.17 5.86
CA CYS A 14 3.07 5.00 5.78
C CYS A 14 3.80 3.69 6.04
N TYR A 15 5.06 3.55 5.64
CA TYR A 15 5.73 2.26 5.64
C TYR A 15 6.73 2.07 6.78
N ASN A 16 7.76 2.90 6.92
CA ASN A 16 8.89 2.65 7.81
C ASN A 16 9.45 3.86 8.55
N ASP A 17 8.85 5.04 8.42
CA ASP A 17 9.26 6.23 9.17
C ASP A 17 8.27 6.53 10.30
N LYS A 18 8.79 6.58 11.53
CA LYS A 18 8.02 6.95 12.72
C LYS A 18 7.78 8.45 12.74
N SER A 19 6.65 8.87 12.18
CA SER A 19 6.22 10.26 12.14
C SER A 19 5.02 10.48 13.07
N TRP A 20 3.84 10.79 12.51
CA TRP A 20 2.63 11.08 13.29
C TRP A 20 1.88 9.83 13.76
N PHE A 21 2.13 8.68 13.14
CA PHE A 21 1.52 7.39 13.48
C PHE A 21 2.52 6.25 13.31
N LEU A 22 2.18 5.08 13.84
CA LEU A 22 3.02 3.91 13.74
C LEU A 22 3.02 3.38 12.31
N PRO A 23 4.20 3.26 11.64
CA PRO A 23 4.28 2.82 10.26
C PRO A 23 3.93 1.34 10.10
N LEU A 24 3.53 0.95 8.90
CA LEU A 24 3.05 -0.40 8.60
C LEU A 24 4.08 -1.49 8.93
N ALA A 25 5.36 -1.27 8.63
CA ALA A 25 6.43 -2.21 8.94
C ALA A 25 6.47 -2.55 10.43
N ASP A 26 6.42 -1.55 11.31
CA ASP A 26 6.43 -1.74 12.76
C ASP A 26 5.14 -2.44 13.26
N ILE A 27 4.00 -2.15 12.64
CA ILE A 27 2.72 -2.80 13.00
C ILE A 27 2.77 -4.30 12.70
N LEU A 28 3.43 -4.69 11.61
CA LEU A 28 3.46 -6.07 11.12
C LEU A 28 4.64 -6.89 11.68
N GLU A 29 5.65 -6.25 12.29
CA GLU A 29 6.91 -6.88 12.71
C GLU A 29 6.73 -8.10 13.61
N ASP A 30 5.82 -8.01 14.59
CA ASP A 30 5.58 -9.04 15.60
C ASP A 30 4.27 -9.84 15.37
N LEU A 31 3.70 -9.74 14.14
CA LEU A 31 2.45 -10.40 13.82
C LEU A 31 2.69 -11.85 13.39
N THR A 32 2.04 -12.79 14.07
CA THR A 32 2.05 -14.20 13.68
C THR A 32 1.11 -14.47 12.50
N VAL A 33 1.36 -15.56 11.77
CA VAL A 33 0.44 -16.01 10.71
C VAL A 33 -0.96 -16.22 11.25
N ALA A 34 -1.10 -16.84 12.41
CA ALA A 34 -2.41 -17.08 13.04
C ALA A 34 -3.16 -15.77 13.29
N GLU A 35 -2.49 -14.72 13.77
CA GLU A 35 -3.09 -13.40 13.92
C GLU A 35 -3.42 -12.76 12.55
N ALA A 36 -2.50 -12.88 11.58
CA ALA A 36 -2.66 -12.28 10.25
C ALA A 36 -3.86 -12.84 9.46
N VAL A 37 -4.25 -14.11 9.68
CA VAL A 37 -5.39 -14.77 9.03
C VAL A 37 -6.67 -14.77 9.88
N THR A 38 -6.63 -14.20 11.09
CA THR A 38 -7.80 -14.14 11.95
C THR A 38 -8.86 -13.18 11.38
N GLU A 39 -10.04 -13.70 11.10
CA GLU A 39 -11.18 -12.91 10.62
C GLU A 39 -11.84 -12.13 11.76
N ASN A 40 -12.29 -10.94 11.45
CA ASN A 40 -13.03 -10.08 12.36
C ASN A 40 -14.38 -9.68 11.76
N GLY A 41 -15.34 -10.58 11.81
CA GLY A 41 -16.77 -10.30 11.54
C GLY A 41 -17.15 -9.83 10.12
N ASN A 42 -16.22 -9.23 9.38
CA ASN A 42 -16.41 -8.68 8.03
C ASN A 42 -15.64 -9.48 6.95
N ASN A 43 -15.22 -10.70 7.24
CA ASN A 43 -14.44 -11.57 6.34
C ASN A 43 -13.12 -10.94 5.86
N GLN A 44 -12.63 -9.90 6.52
CA GLN A 44 -11.34 -9.29 6.23
C GLN A 44 -10.33 -9.70 7.30
N THR A 45 -9.14 -10.05 6.86
CA THR A 45 -7.99 -10.37 7.71
C THR A 45 -6.90 -9.32 7.51
N ILE A 46 -5.96 -9.23 8.44
CA ILE A 46 -4.80 -8.33 8.26
C ILE A 46 -4.05 -8.69 6.97
N TRP A 47 -3.84 -9.99 6.72
CA TRP A 47 -3.13 -10.41 5.50
C TRP A 47 -3.87 -10.00 4.22
N SER A 48 -5.18 -10.15 4.17
CA SER A 48 -5.96 -9.73 3.00
C SER A 48 -5.85 -8.22 2.74
N ILE A 49 -5.84 -7.40 3.79
CA ILE A 49 -5.64 -5.96 3.66
C ILE A 49 -4.22 -5.63 3.19
N VAL A 50 -3.20 -6.34 3.68
CA VAL A 50 -1.82 -6.18 3.19
C VAL A 50 -1.70 -6.53 1.71
N ASN A 51 -2.33 -7.61 1.24
CA ASN A 51 -2.38 -7.94 -0.19
C ASN A 51 -3.03 -6.84 -1.03
N HIS A 52 -4.13 -6.28 -0.54
CA HIS A 52 -4.81 -5.14 -1.18
C HIS A 52 -3.89 -3.91 -1.30
N LEU A 53 -3.16 -3.59 -0.23
CA LEU A 53 -2.18 -2.49 -0.26
C LEU A 53 -1.06 -2.76 -1.27
N ILE A 54 -0.50 -3.97 -1.27
CA ILE A 54 0.54 -4.36 -2.24
C ILE A 54 0.01 -4.20 -3.66
N TYR A 55 -1.17 -4.76 -3.95
CA TYR A 55 -1.78 -4.72 -5.27
C TYR A 55 -1.90 -3.28 -5.81
N TRP A 56 -2.46 -2.36 -5.04
CA TRP A 56 -2.65 -0.99 -5.48
C TRP A 56 -1.35 -0.20 -5.56
N ASN A 57 -0.43 -0.41 -4.64
CA ASN A 57 0.88 0.24 -4.71
C ASN A 57 1.69 -0.24 -5.92
N GLU A 58 1.70 -1.54 -6.26
CA GLU A 58 2.35 -2.07 -7.45
C GLU A 58 1.67 -1.55 -8.73
N THR A 59 0.35 -1.63 -8.81
CA THR A 59 -0.42 -1.17 -9.97
C THR A 59 -0.15 0.31 -10.29
N TRP A 60 -0.18 1.17 -9.28
CA TRP A 60 0.09 2.59 -9.49
C TRP A 60 1.57 2.89 -9.74
N LEU A 61 2.50 2.11 -9.19
CA LEU A 61 3.92 2.23 -9.48
C LEU A 61 4.22 1.92 -10.95
N GLU A 62 3.64 0.86 -11.50
CA GLU A 62 3.78 0.52 -12.93
C GLU A 62 3.21 1.63 -13.82
N ARG A 63 1.98 2.07 -13.57
CA ARG A 63 1.37 3.19 -14.30
C ARG A 63 2.20 4.46 -14.23
N PHE A 64 2.75 4.76 -13.06
CA PHE A 64 3.62 5.91 -12.87
C PHE A 64 4.90 5.78 -13.69
N LYS A 65 5.53 4.59 -13.74
CA LYS A 65 6.73 4.34 -14.55
C LYS A 65 6.44 4.51 -16.04
N GLU A 66 5.34 3.94 -16.51
CA GLU A 66 4.89 4.04 -17.91
C GLU A 66 4.47 5.47 -18.29
N GLY A 67 4.04 6.27 -17.33
CA GLY A 67 3.61 7.65 -17.55
C GLY A 67 2.23 7.79 -18.18
N GLU A 68 1.47 6.69 -18.24
CA GLU A 68 0.14 6.59 -18.83
C GLU A 68 -0.82 5.86 -17.91
N PHE A 69 -2.09 6.26 -17.99
CA PHE A 69 -3.17 5.54 -17.36
C PHE A 69 -4.13 5.05 -18.44
N ILE A 70 -4.10 3.76 -18.72
CA ILE A 70 -5.06 3.13 -19.62
C ILE A 70 -6.12 2.46 -18.75
N LEU A 71 -7.37 2.86 -18.90
CA LEU A 71 -8.53 2.19 -18.31
C LEU A 71 -8.70 0.81 -18.98
N ASN A 72 -7.86 -0.14 -18.62
CA ASN A 72 -8.02 -1.52 -19.06
C ASN A 72 -8.86 -2.26 -18.01
N ASN A 73 -10.05 -2.67 -18.42
CA ASN A 73 -10.98 -3.55 -17.72
C ASN A 73 -11.26 -3.22 -16.25
N ALA A 74 -12.51 -3.25 -15.87
CA ALA A 74 -12.93 -3.03 -14.49
C ALA A 74 -12.20 -4.03 -13.55
N ILE A 75 -11.22 -3.52 -12.80
CA ILE A 75 -10.58 -4.29 -11.74
C ILE A 75 -11.64 -4.55 -10.69
N ASN A 76 -11.89 -5.81 -10.39
CA ASN A 76 -12.74 -6.16 -9.25
C ASN A 76 -11.95 -5.88 -7.97
N ASN A 77 -12.31 -4.80 -7.28
CA ASN A 77 -11.62 -4.38 -6.07
C ASN A 77 -11.63 -5.46 -4.98
N ASP A 78 -12.69 -6.28 -4.89
CA ASP A 78 -12.79 -7.34 -3.88
C ASP A 78 -11.77 -8.46 -4.11
N GLU A 79 -11.39 -8.73 -5.35
CA GLU A 79 -10.36 -9.72 -5.69
C GLU A 79 -8.95 -9.32 -5.21
N THR A 80 -8.71 -8.03 -5.00
CA THR A 80 -7.42 -7.53 -4.50
C THR A 80 -7.13 -7.94 -3.05
N PHE A 81 -8.17 -8.33 -2.29
CA PHE A 81 -8.08 -8.86 -0.92
C PHE A 81 -7.90 -10.38 -0.87
N SER A 82 -7.81 -11.05 -2.01
CA SER A 82 -7.78 -12.51 -2.07
C SER A 82 -6.57 -13.11 -1.36
N LEU A 83 -6.79 -14.25 -0.71
CA LEU A 83 -5.79 -15.08 -0.07
C LEU A 83 -5.75 -16.45 -0.77
N THR A 84 -4.55 -16.94 -1.04
CA THR A 84 -4.35 -18.29 -1.58
C THR A 84 -4.10 -19.26 -0.43
N GLN A 85 -4.99 -20.21 -0.22
CA GLN A 85 -4.98 -21.13 0.93
C GLN A 85 -3.64 -21.85 1.11
N ASP A 86 -3.02 -22.31 0.04
CA ASP A 86 -1.74 -23.02 0.07
C ASP A 86 -0.57 -22.14 0.55
N GLN A 87 -0.75 -20.83 0.57
CA GLN A 87 0.26 -19.86 0.99
C GLN A 87 0.07 -19.36 2.42
N LEU A 88 -0.99 -19.78 3.13
CA LEU A 88 -1.28 -19.33 4.50
C LEU A 88 -0.38 -20.03 5.53
N ASN A 89 0.92 -19.76 5.44
CA ASN A 89 1.97 -20.27 6.31
C ASN A 89 3.09 -19.23 6.49
N ASP A 90 4.06 -19.52 7.32
CA ASP A 90 5.17 -18.59 7.63
C ASP A 90 5.98 -18.19 6.38
N VAL A 91 6.16 -19.10 5.43
CA VAL A 91 6.89 -18.82 4.18
C VAL A 91 6.11 -17.82 3.31
N GLY A 92 4.81 -18.05 3.16
CA GLY A 92 3.93 -17.17 2.41
C GLY A 92 3.81 -15.78 3.06
N TRP A 93 3.67 -15.73 4.40
CA TRP A 93 3.64 -14.46 5.13
C TRP A 93 4.92 -13.66 4.95
N LYS A 94 6.08 -14.30 5.13
CA LYS A 94 7.37 -13.68 4.87
C LYS A 94 7.51 -13.18 3.43
N GLY A 95 7.04 -13.97 2.47
CA GLY A 95 7.00 -13.57 1.06
C GLY A 95 6.14 -12.31 0.83
N THR A 96 4.99 -12.24 1.49
CA THR A 96 4.10 -11.05 1.45
C THR A 96 4.79 -9.82 2.04
N LEU A 97 5.44 -9.95 3.19
CA LEU A 97 6.17 -8.84 3.82
C LEU A 97 7.33 -8.34 2.95
N ASN A 98 8.09 -9.25 2.33
CA ASN A 98 9.16 -8.89 1.41
C ASN A 98 8.63 -8.15 0.17
N ARG A 99 7.48 -8.59 -0.36
CA ARG A 99 6.84 -7.93 -1.51
C ARG A 99 6.36 -6.52 -1.14
N LEU A 100 5.80 -6.36 0.07
CA LEU A 100 5.40 -5.07 0.61
C LEU A 100 6.59 -4.11 0.74
N GLU A 101 7.70 -4.56 1.33
CA GLU A 101 8.93 -3.78 1.45
C GLU A 101 9.46 -3.35 0.09
N ASN A 102 9.50 -4.27 -0.87
CA ASN A 102 9.99 -4.00 -2.21
C ASN A 102 9.17 -2.92 -2.92
N VAL A 103 7.84 -2.93 -2.83
CA VAL A 103 7.01 -1.94 -3.52
C VAL A 103 7.19 -0.54 -2.93
N PHE A 104 7.29 -0.39 -1.61
CA PHE A 104 7.55 0.92 -0.99
C PHE A 104 8.97 1.42 -1.26
N SER A 105 9.97 0.54 -1.23
CA SER A 105 11.35 0.88 -1.60
C SER A 105 11.45 1.33 -3.06
N ASN A 106 10.77 0.63 -3.97
CA ASN A 106 10.73 1.00 -5.39
C ASN A 106 10.02 2.34 -5.61
N TRP A 107 8.93 2.62 -4.91
CA TRP A 107 8.28 3.93 -4.96
C TRP A 107 9.24 5.06 -4.59
N ARG A 108 9.98 4.87 -3.50
CA ARG A 108 10.98 5.85 -3.04
C ARG A 108 12.02 6.12 -4.12
N VAL A 109 12.66 5.07 -4.65
CA VAL A 109 13.68 5.19 -5.70
C VAL A 109 13.13 5.91 -6.92
N VAL A 110 11.95 5.49 -7.41
CA VAL A 110 11.34 6.09 -8.60
C VAL A 110 10.99 7.56 -8.39
N LEU A 111 10.51 7.95 -7.21
CA LEU A 111 10.25 9.36 -6.91
C LEU A 111 11.54 10.17 -6.78
N GLU A 112 12.60 9.63 -6.15
CA GLU A 112 13.88 10.29 -6.04
C GLU A 112 14.48 10.62 -7.42
N GLU A 113 14.30 9.74 -8.41
CA GLU A 113 14.79 9.89 -9.79
C GLU A 113 13.86 10.70 -10.69
N THR A 114 12.61 10.92 -10.29
CA THR A 114 11.60 11.57 -11.15
C THR A 114 11.79 13.08 -11.24
N ASP A 115 11.61 13.64 -12.44
CA ASP A 115 11.52 15.09 -12.65
C ASP A 115 10.22 15.68 -12.11
N GLU A 116 10.29 16.88 -11.53
CA GLU A 116 9.11 17.62 -11.04
C GLU A 116 8.06 17.85 -12.16
N SER A 117 8.49 18.00 -13.41
CA SER A 117 7.59 18.17 -14.56
C SER A 117 6.68 16.98 -14.78
N LYS A 118 7.14 15.75 -14.50
CA LYS A 118 6.31 14.55 -14.54
C LYS A 118 5.23 14.60 -13.48
N LEU A 119 5.55 15.05 -12.28
CA LEU A 119 4.60 15.12 -11.17
C LEU A 119 3.46 16.09 -11.43
N THR A 120 3.68 17.13 -12.23
CA THR A 120 2.63 18.11 -12.60
C THR A 120 1.84 17.72 -13.85
N LYS A 121 2.24 16.66 -14.57
CA LYS A 121 1.53 16.17 -15.75
C LYS A 121 0.13 15.69 -15.37
N GLN A 122 -0.89 16.19 -16.07
CA GLN A 122 -2.28 15.78 -15.89
C GLN A 122 -2.54 14.39 -16.50
N LEU A 123 -3.45 13.66 -15.90
CA LEU A 123 -3.98 12.38 -16.37
C LEU A 123 -5.46 12.56 -16.68
N PRO A 124 -5.84 12.87 -17.94
CA PRO A 124 -7.22 13.14 -18.31
C PRO A 124 -8.16 11.96 -18.02
N GLU A 125 -7.67 10.74 -18.19
CA GLU A 125 -8.41 9.49 -17.98
C GLU A 125 -8.65 9.19 -16.49
N TYR A 126 -7.94 9.88 -15.58
CA TYR A 126 -8.09 9.72 -14.13
C TYR A 126 -8.49 11.04 -13.49
N PHE A 127 -9.76 11.41 -13.58
CA PHE A 127 -10.33 12.63 -12.99
C PHE A 127 -9.57 13.92 -13.35
N ASN A 128 -8.81 13.92 -14.43
CA ASN A 128 -7.91 15.01 -14.80
C ASN A 128 -6.96 15.43 -13.64
N ALA A 129 -6.54 14.45 -12.84
CA ALA A 129 -5.65 14.68 -11.71
C ALA A 129 -4.18 14.73 -12.16
N PRO A 130 -3.34 15.59 -11.56
CA PRO A 130 -1.90 15.52 -11.78
C PRO A 130 -1.30 14.31 -11.06
N TRP A 131 -0.14 13.82 -11.52
CA TRP A 131 0.53 12.68 -10.89
C TRP A 131 0.82 12.89 -9.41
N TRP A 132 1.19 14.10 -8.98
CA TRP A 132 1.38 14.36 -7.55
C TRP A 132 0.09 14.11 -6.75
N GLY A 133 -1.06 14.45 -7.31
CA GLY A 133 -2.35 14.20 -6.66
C GLY A 133 -2.67 12.70 -6.56
N VAL A 134 -2.37 11.93 -7.60
CA VAL A 134 -2.56 10.47 -7.61
C VAL A 134 -1.69 9.79 -6.56
N VAL A 135 -0.40 10.11 -6.50
CA VAL A 135 0.53 9.51 -5.52
C VAL A 135 0.18 9.93 -4.09
N SER A 136 -0.24 11.19 -3.89
CA SER A 136 -0.74 11.65 -2.59
C SER A 136 -1.99 10.89 -2.16
N ASN A 137 -2.95 10.68 -3.07
CA ASN A 137 -4.15 9.89 -2.78
C ASN A 137 -3.83 8.42 -2.46
N LEU A 138 -2.82 7.84 -3.13
CA LEU A 138 -2.33 6.50 -2.77
C LEU A 138 -1.80 6.46 -1.34
N SER A 139 -1.06 7.48 -0.90
CA SER A 139 -0.59 7.57 0.49
C SER A 139 -1.74 7.70 1.49
N ILE A 140 -2.78 8.47 1.16
CA ILE A 140 -4.00 8.57 1.98
C ILE A 140 -4.73 7.23 2.06
N HIS A 141 -4.84 6.52 0.94
CA HIS A 141 -5.41 5.17 0.89
C HIS A 141 -4.60 4.18 1.74
N ASN A 142 -3.26 4.24 1.68
CA ASN A 142 -2.40 3.44 2.54
C ASN A 142 -2.67 3.74 4.02
N ALA A 143 -2.69 5.00 4.42
CA ALA A 143 -2.95 5.41 5.81
C ALA A 143 -4.32 4.95 6.32
N TYR A 144 -5.36 4.99 5.47
CA TYR A 144 -6.70 4.48 5.78
C TYR A 144 -6.66 2.99 6.15
N HIS A 145 -6.00 2.16 5.34
CA HIS A 145 -5.88 0.72 5.60
C HIS A 145 -4.93 0.38 6.74
N ILE A 146 -3.89 1.18 6.96
CA ILE A 146 -3.00 1.05 8.14
C ILE A 146 -3.81 1.22 9.43
N GLY A 147 -4.72 2.18 9.47
CA GLY A 147 -5.64 2.35 10.58
C GLY A 147 -6.53 1.13 10.83
N GLN A 148 -7.05 0.50 9.75
CA GLN A 148 -7.81 -0.75 9.85
C GLN A 148 -6.97 -1.91 10.39
N ILE A 149 -5.76 -2.10 9.87
CA ILE A 149 -4.82 -3.14 10.33
C ILE A 149 -4.52 -2.95 11.83
N MET A 150 -4.24 -1.73 12.26
CA MET A 150 -3.98 -1.41 13.66
C MET A 150 -5.18 -1.75 14.56
N LEU A 151 -6.39 -1.42 14.12
CA LEU A 151 -7.61 -1.74 14.86
C LEU A 151 -7.82 -3.24 14.96
N LEU A 152 -7.67 -3.97 13.85
CA LEU A 152 -7.79 -5.43 13.81
C LEU A 152 -6.78 -6.10 14.75
N LYS A 153 -5.51 -5.69 14.69
CA LYS A 153 -4.44 -6.21 15.56
C LYS A 153 -4.78 -6.04 17.05
N LYS A 154 -5.27 -4.85 17.43
CA LYS A 154 -5.72 -4.60 18.81
C LYS A 154 -6.88 -5.51 19.20
N GLN A 155 -7.87 -5.68 18.35
CA GLN A 155 -9.04 -6.52 18.63
C GLN A 155 -8.69 -8.01 18.77
N ILE A 156 -7.77 -8.51 17.92
CA ILE A 156 -7.29 -9.90 17.99
C ILE A 156 -6.55 -10.15 19.32
N ARG A 157 -5.74 -9.21 19.78
CA ARG A 157 -4.90 -9.36 20.99
C ARG A 157 -5.64 -9.12 22.32
N VAL A 158 -6.84 -8.57 22.29
CA VAL A 158 -7.68 -8.38 23.49
C VAL A 158 -8.62 -9.57 23.74
N ARG A 159 -8.76 -10.49 22.78
CA ARG A 159 -9.54 -11.72 22.91
C ARG A 159 -8.72 -12.81 23.62
#